data_8be92bf7961ef91827ab8449bde7510b
#
_entry.id   8be92bf7961ef91827ab8449bde7510b
#
_cell.length_a   1.000
_cell.length_b   1.000
_cell.length_c   1.000
_cell.angle_alpha   90.00
_cell.angle_beta   90.00
_cell.angle_gamma   90.00
#
_symmetry.space_group_name_H-M   'P 1'
#
loop_
_entity.id
_entity.type
_entity.pdbx_description
1 polymer ?
#
loop_
_entity_poly.entity_id
_entity_poly.type
_entity_poly.pdbx_seq_one_letter_code
_entity_poly.pdbx_strand_id
1 'polypeptide(L)'
;MFRFANIEMLWWLITIPVFVIAYVIYTKRKQRQLEDFGDPELTAQLMPDASKVRPIWKFSLLIAALVLLIIAAARPQYGQKEKTVKRQGIEVMVALDISNSMLAEDVAPNRLDRAKQMLSKMIDNMVDDKVGLVVFAGDAFTQLPITCDYVSAKMFLHTITPNLIPTQGTAIGTALQTAITSFGAQDSDAGRAIILITDGENHEDDAVAAAKKAQELGVQVFVIGIGKPEGAPIPKPGTNDYFKDRA
;
A
#
# COMPACT_ATOMS: atom_id res chain seq x y z
N MET A 1 -7.64 3.18 -21.35
CA MET A 1 -6.72 3.49 -22.45
C MET A 1 -6.53 2.26 -23.30
N PHE A 2 -6.56 2.43 -24.65
CA PHE A 2 -6.26 1.36 -25.61
C PHE A 2 -4.75 1.21 -25.74
N ARG A 3 -4.23 -0.01 -25.61
CA ARG A 3 -2.81 -0.31 -25.86
C ARG A 3 -2.64 -1.72 -26.44
N PHE A 4 -1.55 -1.93 -27.16
CA PHE A 4 -1.12 -3.27 -27.56
C PHE A 4 -0.13 -3.82 -26.54
N ALA A 5 -0.31 -5.09 -26.12
CA ALA A 5 0.63 -5.74 -25.22
C ALA A 5 1.99 -5.96 -25.90
N ASN A 6 1.96 -6.38 -27.17
CA ASN A 6 3.15 -6.68 -27.95
C ASN A 6 3.19 -5.81 -29.22
N ILE A 7 3.69 -4.58 -29.08
CA ILE A 7 3.81 -3.62 -30.20
C ILE A 7 4.73 -4.14 -31.31
N GLU A 8 5.73 -4.96 -30.93
CA GLU A 8 6.70 -5.54 -31.87
C GLU A 8 6.03 -6.43 -32.90
N MET A 9 4.92 -7.08 -32.58
CA MET A 9 4.19 -7.93 -33.53
C MET A 9 3.56 -7.15 -34.69
N LEU A 10 3.37 -5.84 -34.55
CA LEU A 10 2.86 -5.01 -35.63
C LEU A 10 3.88 -4.82 -36.78
N TRP A 11 5.19 -5.02 -36.54
CA TRP A 11 6.20 -4.99 -37.56
C TRP A 11 5.99 -6.08 -38.64
N TRP A 12 5.32 -7.18 -38.30
CA TRP A 12 4.97 -8.22 -39.27
C TRP A 12 3.99 -7.76 -40.34
N LEU A 13 3.31 -6.61 -40.16
CA LEU A 13 2.50 -5.99 -41.20
C LEU A 13 3.32 -5.61 -42.45
N ILE A 14 4.64 -5.40 -42.30
CA ILE A 14 5.56 -5.12 -43.41
C ILE A 14 5.66 -6.32 -44.34
N THR A 15 5.34 -7.52 -43.93
CA THR A 15 5.34 -8.72 -44.77
C THR A 15 4.19 -8.73 -45.78
N ILE A 16 3.10 -8.00 -45.52
CA ILE A 16 1.91 -7.97 -46.38
C ILE A 16 2.24 -7.39 -47.78
N PRO A 17 2.88 -6.20 -47.89
CA PRO A 17 3.30 -5.69 -49.23
C PRO A 17 4.19 -6.67 -49.99
N VAL A 18 5.07 -7.39 -49.30
CA VAL A 18 5.93 -8.39 -49.90
C VAL A 18 5.11 -9.53 -50.52
N PHE A 19 4.12 -10.05 -49.81
CA PHE A 19 3.21 -11.09 -50.32
C PHE A 19 2.37 -10.56 -51.51
N VAL A 20 1.89 -9.32 -51.43
CA VAL A 20 1.13 -8.71 -52.54
C VAL A 20 1.99 -8.57 -53.78
N ILE A 21 3.23 -8.08 -53.65
CA ILE A 21 4.18 -7.95 -54.76
C ILE A 21 4.49 -9.33 -55.34
N ALA A 22 4.77 -10.32 -54.49
CA ALA A 22 5.04 -11.69 -54.93
C ALA A 22 3.85 -12.28 -55.71
N TYR A 23 2.62 -12.03 -55.24
CA TYR A 23 1.41 -12.47 -55.92
C TYR A 23 1.22 -11.82 -57.28
N VAL A 24 1.46 -10.50 -57.39
CA VAL A 24 1.40 -9.75 -58.66
C VAL A 24 2.46 -10.28 -59.65
N ILE A 25 3.67 -10.56 -59.18
CA ILE A 25 4.74 -11.13 -60.03
C ILE A 25 4.34 -12.53 -60.49
N TYR A 26 3.78 -13.35 -59.55
CA TYR A 26 3.32 -14.71 -59.91
C TYR A 26 2.20 -14.70 -60.95
N THR A 27 1.20 -13.84 -60.80
CA THR A 27 0.09 -13.74 -61.77
C THR A 27 0.56 -13.24 -63.12
N LYS A 28 1.45 -12.24 -63.18
CA LYS A 28 2.04 -11.76 -64.41
C LYS A 28 2.89 -12.84 -65.12
N ARG A 29 3.70 -13.59 -64.39
CA ARG A 29 4.48 -14.72 -64.92
C ARG A 29 3.58 -15.81 -65.48
N LYS A 30 2.55 -16.17 -64.75
CA LYS A 30 1.55 -17.18 -65.16
C LYS A 30 0.83 -16.74 -66.43
N GLN A 31 0.49 -15.47 -66.56
CA GLN A 31 -0.16 -14.93 -67.74
C GLN A 31 0.76 -14.98 -68.96
N ARG A 32 2.03 -14.59 -68.82
CA ARG A 32 3.04 -14.70 -69.91
C ARG A 32 3.26 -16.16 -70.33
N GLN A 33 3.35 -17.09 -69.39
CA GLN A 33 3.49 -18.51 -69.71
C GLN A 33 2.28 -19.07 -70.46
N LEU A 34 1.08 -18.56 -70.25
CA LEU A 34 -0.11 -18.91 -70.99
C LEU A 34 -0.11 -18.32 -72.38
N GLU A 35 0.40 -17.11 -72.54
CA GLU A 35 0.58 -16.45 -73.87
C GLU A 35 1.64 -17.14 -74.67
N ASP A 36 2.73 -17.64 -74.08
CA ASP A 36 3.80 -18.41 -74.76
C ASP A 36 3.32 -19.83 -75.11
N PHE A 37 2.26 -20.37 -74.53
CA PHE A 37 1.78 -21.72 -74.76
C PHE A 37 0.85 -21.83 -76.00
N GLY A 38 0.27 -20.73 -76.45
CA GLY A 38 -0.59 -20.68 -77.59
C GLY A 38 -1.56 -19.50 -77.59
N ASP A 39 -2.36 -19.45 -78.64
CA ASP A 39 -3.30 -18.34 -78.84
C ASP A 39 -4.28 -18.21 -77.68
N PRO A 40 -4.43 -17.01 -77.02
CA PRO A 40 -5.26 -16.79 -75.87
C PRO A 40 -6.74 -17.16 -76.05
N GLU A 41 -7.24 -17.09 -77.25
CA GLU A 41 -8.63 -17.50 -77.60
C GLU A 41 -8.82 -19.02 -77.52
N LEU A 42 -7.87 -19.78 -78.04
CA LEU A 42 -7.90 -21.24 -78.02
C LEU A 42 -7.68 -21.81 -76.62
N THR A 43 -6.78 -21.18 -75.85
CA THR A 43 -6.57 -21.59 -74.44
C THR A 43 -7.79 -21.30 -73.56
N ALA A 44 -8.53 -20.22 -73.81
CA ALA A 44 -9.77 -19.89 -73.12
C ALA A 44 -10.90 -20.90 -73.41
N GLN A 45 -10.98 -21.43 -74.60
CA GLN A 45 -11.95 -22.48 -75.00
C GLN A 45 -11.62 -23.84 -74.38
N LEU A 46 -10.35 -24.14 -74.16
CA LEU A 46 -9.88 -25.37 -73.48
C LEU A 46 -10.07 -25.36 -71.94
N MET A 47 -10.29 -24.20 -71.36
CA MET A 47 -10.46 -24.01 -69.91
C MET A 47 -11.74 -23.24 -69.55
N PRO A 48 -12.96 -23.73 -69.90
CA PRO A 48 -14.20 -22.97 -69.69
C PRO A 48 -14.50 -22.68 -68.19
N ASP A 49 -13.99 -23.49 -67.27
CA ASP A 49 -14.17 -23.33 -65.84
C ASP A 49 -13.10 -22.48 -65.13
N ALA A 50 -12.14 -21.95 -65.84
CA ALA A 50 -11.07 -21.13 -65.30
C ALA A 50 -11.55 -19.72 -64.95
N SER A 51 -12.05 -19.56 -63.69
CA SER A 51 -12.46 -18.25 -63.18
C SER A 51 -11.27 -17.37 -62.86
N LYS A 52 -11.19 -16.18 -63.47
CA LYS A 52 -10.18 -15.15 -63.17
C LYS A 52 -10.37 -14.53 -61.79
N VAL A 53 -11.55 -14.61 -61.21
CA VAL A 53 -11.94 -13.95 -59.97
C VAL A 53 -11.64 -14.82 -58.74
N ARG A 54 -11.84 -16.15 -58.85
CA ARG A 54 -11.61 -17.09 -57.72
C ARG A 54 -10.22 -17.00 -57.08
N PRO A 55 -9.10 -16.95 -57.82
CA PRO A 55 -7.76 -16.85 -57.20
C PRO A 55 -7.55 -15.51 -56.46
N ILE A 56 -8.14 -14.41 -56.96
CA ILE A 56 -8.05 -13.10 -56.32
C ILE A 56 -8.78 -13.12 -54.96
N TRP A 57 -10.00 -13.67 -54.95
CA TRP A 57 -10.75 -13.82 -53.70
C TRP A 57 -10.04 -14.71 -52.69
N LYS A 58 -9.47 -15.84 -53.10
CA LYS A 58 -8.69 -16.72 -52.22
C LYS A 58 -7.48 -15.99 -51.62
N PHE A 59 -6.75 -15.25 -52.42
CA PHE A 59 -5.60 -14.48 -51.96
C PHE A 59 -6.00 -13.33 -51.05
N SER A 60 -7.10 -12.62 -51.35
CA SER A 60 -7.63 -11.56 -50.51
C SER A 60 -8.04 -12.07 -49.12
N LEU A 61 -8.75 -13.22 -49.05
CA LEU A 61 -9.12 -13.86 -47.81
C LEU A 61 -7.87 -14.30 -47.01
N LEU A 62 -6.85 -14.82 -47.66
CA LEU A 62 -5.61 -15.22 -46.99
C LEU A 62 -4.89 -14.01 -46.38
N ILE A 63 -4.79 -12.90 -47.11
CA ILE A 63 -4.22 -11.66 -46.59
C ILE A 63 -5.06 -11.11 -45.42
N ALA A 64 -6.39 -11.12 -45.54
CA ALA A 64 -7.28 -10.67 -44.45
C ALA A 64 -7.10 -11.54 -43.17
N ALA A 65 -7.01 -12.85 -43.34
CA ALA A 65 -6.73 -13.77 -42.22
C ALA A 65 -5.35 -13.49 -41.58
N LEU A 66 -4.33 -13.24 -42.39
CA LEU A 66 -2.99 -12.89 -41.92
C LEU A 66 -2.98 -11.58 -41.11
N VAL A 67 -3.69 -10.53 -41.58
CA VAL A 67 -3.84 -9.26 -40.86
C VAL A 67 -4.51 -9.46 -39.52
N LEU A 68 -5.63 -10.21 -39.51
CA LEU A 68 -6.36 -10.50 -38.26
C LEU A 68 -5.49 -11.29 -37.28
N LEU A 69 -4.69 -12.22 -37.76
CA LEU A 69 -3.79 -13.00 -36.93
C LEU A 69 -2.69 -12.13 -36.32
N ILE A 70 -2.11 -11.20 -37.07
CA ILE A 70 -1.10 -10.24 -36.58
C ILE A 70 -1.72 -9.33 -35.52
N ILE A 71 -2.95 -8.82 -35.75
CA ILE A 71 -3.66 -8.00 -34.76
C ILE A 71 -3.97 -8.80 -33.50
N ALA A 72 -4.40 -10.05 -33.63
CA ALA A 72 -4.64 -10.93 -32.49
C ALA A 72 -3.35 -11.21 -31.70
N ALA A 73 -2.22 -11.45 -32.40
CA ALA A 73 -0.91 -11.65 -31.78
C ALA A 73 -0.40 -10.39 -31.07
N ALA A 74 -0.74 -9.19 -31.55
CA ALA A 74 -0.44 -7.91 -30.89
C ALA A 74 -1.22 -7.71 -29.58
N ARG A 75 -2.23 -8.56 -29.28
CA ARG A 75 -3.04 -8.59 -28.05
C ARG A 75 -3.56 -7.19 -27.67
N PRO A 76 -4.54 -6.63 -28.40
CA PRO A 76 -5.14 -5.35 -28.05
C PRO A 76 -5.80 -5.46 -26.67
N GLN A 77 -5.40 -4.58 -25.75
CA GLN A 77 -5.91 -4.54 -24.39
C GLN A 77 -6.74 -3.28 -24.17
N TYR A 78 -7.96 -3.48 -23.72
CA TYR A 78 -8.81 -2.46 -23.15
C TYR A 78 -8.78 -2.61 -21.64
N GLY A 79 -8.28 -1.62 -20.91
CA GLY A 79 -8.27 -1.68 -19.46
C GLY A 79 -7.97 -0.32 -18.82
N GLN A 80 -8.48 -0.13 -17.64
CA GLN A 80 -8.00 0.92 -16.75
C GLN A 80 -6.61 0.47 -16.24
N LYS A 81 -5.64 1.38 -16.30
CA LYS A 81 -4.43 1.19 -15.49
C LYS A 81 -4.89 1.16 -14.04
N GLU A 82 -4.85 0.03 -13.38
CA GLU A 82 -4.66 0.05 -11.93
C GLU A 82 -3.34 0.81 -11.70
N LYS A 83 -3.45 2.07 -11.32
CA LYS A 83 -2.36 2.73 -10.65
C LYS A 83 -2.22 1.95 -9.35
N THR A 84 -1.27 1.04 -9.27
CA THR A 84 -0.68 0.64 -8.01
C THR A 84 -0.06 1.92 -7.44
N VAL A 85 -0.87 2.68 -6.73
CA VAL A 85 -0.37 3.67 -5.80
C VAL A 85 0.31 2.80 -4.76
N LYS A 86 1.65 2.73 -4.78
CA LYS A 86 2.40 2.27 -3.63
C LYS A 86 2.01 3.25 -2.52
N ARG A 87 1.02 2.89 -1.71
CA ARG A 87 0.79 3.54 -0.44
C ARG A 87 2.01 3.16 0.38
N GLN A 88 2.90 4.08 0.58
CA GLN A 88 3.91 3.97 1.63
C GLN A 88 3.12 4.16 2.91
N GLY A 89 2.87 3.07 3.63
CA GLY A 89 2.29 3.13 4.97
C GLY A 89 3.20 3.95 5.89
N ILE A 90 2.63 4.52 6.94
CA ILE A 90 3.37 5.25 7.97
C ILE A 90 3.79 4.28 9.10
N GLU A 91 4.86 4.63 9.79
CA GLU A 91 5.29 3.97 11.02
C GLU A 91 4.80 4.78 12.22
N VAL A 92 3.90 4.21 13.00
CA VAL A 92 3.30 4.88 14.16
C VAL A 92 3.79 4.20 15.45
N MET A 93 4.46 4.96 16.31
CA MET A 93 4.78 4.53 17.67
C MET A 93 3.81 5.16 18.66
N VAL A 94 3.05 4.35 19.36
CA VAL A 94 2.15 4.82 20.42
C VAL A 94 2.91 4.80 21.73
N ALA A 95 2.99 5.93 22.42
CA ALA A 95 3.50 6.06 23.78
C ALA A 95 2.31 6.24 24.73
N LEU A 96 1.99 5.22 25.50
CA LEU A 96 0.83 5.17 26.39
C LEU A 96 1.27 5.32 27.84
N ASP A 97 0.75 6.34 28.48
CA ASP A 97 0.88 6.56 29.91
C ASP A 97 0.12 5.49 30.69
N ILE A 98 0.81 4.84 31.63
CA ILE A 98 0.24 3.84 32.53
C ILE A 98 0.47 4.18 34.01
N SER A 99 0.76 5.45 34.30
CA SER A 99 0.87 5.94 35.67
C SER A 99 -0.44 5.75 36.46
N ASN A 100 -0.36 5.83 37.76
CA ASN A 100 -1.54 5.64 38.64
C ASN A 100 -2.63 6.69 38.39
N SER A 101 -2.29 7.90 37.91
CA SER A 101 -3.26 8.94 37.56
C SER A 101 -4.20 8.51 36.42
N MET A 102 -3.75 7.63 35.56
CA MET A 102 -4.55 7.06 34.46
C MET A 102 -5.65 6.08 34.95
N LEU A 103 -5.66 5.73 36.24
CA LEU A 103 -6.77 4.98 36.86
C LEU A 103 -7.95 5.87 37.26
N ALA A 104 -7.83 7.19 37.19
CA ALA A 104 -8.92 8.11 37.49
C ALA A 104 -10.17 7.84 36.64
N GLU A 105 -11.35 7.93 37.25
CA GLU A 105 -12.65 7.56 36.67
C GLU A 105 -13.46 8.76 36.16
N ASP A 106 -12.83 9.90 35.96
CA ASP A 106 -13.46 11.10 35.36
C ASP A 106 -13.90 10.88 33.90
N VAL A 107 -13.26 9.93 33.25
CA VAL A 107 -13.63 9.44 31.92
C VAL A 107 -13.96 7.95 32.01
N ALA A 108 -15.20 7.57 31.73
CA ALA A 108 -15.65 6.20 31.89
C ALA A 108 -15.01 5.22 30.86
N PRO A 109 -14.60 4.00 31.29
CA PRO A 109 -14.61 3.46 32.64
C PRO A 109 -13.51 4.05 33.56
N ASN A 110 -12.32 4.28 33.05
CA ASN A 110 -11.19 5.05 33.54
C ASN A 110 -10.36 5.58 32.37
N ARG A 111 -9.40 6.48 32.63
CA ARG A 111 -8.57 7.10 31.57
C ARG A 111 -7.81 6.05 30.78
N LEU A 112 -7.15 5.08 31.44
CA LEU A 112 -6.34 4.03 30.80
C LEU A 112 -7.20 3.13 29.90
N ASP A 113 -8.33 2.63 30.39
CA ASP A 113 -9.19 1.76 29.59
C ASP A 113 -9.84 2.53 28.43
N ARG A 114 -10.12 3.81 28.61
CA ARG A 114 -10.58 4.68 27.53
C ARG A 114 -9.51 4.86 26.46
N ALA A 115 -8.25 5.08 26.86
CA ALA A 115 -7.11 5.14 25.94
C ALA A 115 -6.97 3.84 25.15
N LYS A 116 -7.03 2.68 25.80
CA LYS A 116 -6.98 1.38 25.13
C LYS A 116 -8.10 1.19 24.12
N GLN A 117 -9.34 1.59 24.46
CA GLN A 117 -10.46 1.51 23.53
C GLN A 117 -10.26 2.40 22.29
N MET A 118 -9.74 3.62 22.48
CA MET A 118 -9.43 4.53 21.38
C MET A 118 -8.35 3.96 20.48
N LEU A 119 -7.26 3.44 21.07
CA LEU A 119 -6.16 2.80 20.34
C LEU A 119 -6.62 1.55 19.59
N SER A 120 -7.44 0.71 20.20
CA SER A 120 -7.99 -0.46 19.53
C SER A 120 -8.79 -0.08 18.28
N LYS A 121 -9.63 0.97 18.35
CA LYS A 121 -10.37 1.50 17.20
C LYS A 121 -9.44 2.13 16.15
N MET A 122 -8.37 2.79 16.58
CA MET A 122 -7.37 3.34 15.66
C MET A 122 -6.70 2.22 14.86
N ILE A 123 -6.26 1.16 15.56
CA ILE A 123 -5.64 -0.03 14.94
C ILE A 123 -6.60 -0.72 13.96
N ASP A 124 -7.93 -0.75 14.25
CA ASP A 124 -8.94 -1.32 13.35
C ASP A 124 -9.05 -0.59 12.01
N ASN A 125 -8.71 0.69 11.98
CA ASN A 125 -8.78 1.53 10.78
C ASN A 125 -7.44 1.64 10.04
N MET A 126 -6.36 1.05 10.57
CA MET A 126 -5.05 1.03 9.90
C MET A 126 -5.06 0.07 8.71
N VAL A 127 -4.47 0.51 7.60
CA VAL A 127 -4.31 -0.29 6.38
C VAL A 127 -2.93 0.01 5.82
N ASP A 128 -2.08 -1.01 5.73
CA ASP A 128 -0.69 -0.92 5.25
C ASP A 128 0.26 -0.10 6.15
N ASP A 129 -0.20 0.38 7.31
CA ASP A 129 0.61 1.08 8.30
C ASP A 129 1.27 0.10 9.28
N LYS A 130 2.34 0.56 9.94
CA LYS A 130 2.97 -0.21 11.01
C LYS A 130 2.69 0.46 12.35
N VAL A 131 2.47 -0.33 13.39
CA VAL A 131 2.23 0.15 14.74
C VAL A 131 3.21 -0.48 15.72
N GLY A 132 3.72 0.32 16.62
CA GLY A 132 4.49 -0.12 17.78
C GLY A 132 3.92 0.49 19.05
N LEU A 133 4.27 -0.04 20.21
CA LEU A 133 3.72 0.35 21.50
C LEU A 133 4.85 0.50 22.53
N VAL A 134 4.95 1.70 23.07
CA VAL A 134 5.76 2.06 24.23
C VAL A 134 4.81 2.32 25.38
N VAL A 135 5.08 1.79 26.54
CA VAL A 135 4.39 2.13 27.80
C VAL A 135 5.33 2.91 28.69
N PHE A 136 4.80 3.88 29.41
CA PHE A 136 5.60 4.69 30.32
C PHE A 136 4.86 5.10 31.59
N ALA A 137 5.62 5.35 32.63
CA ALA A 137 5.27 5.96 33.89
C ALA A 137 6.48 6.75 34.39
N GLY A 138 7.08 6.41 35.52
CA GLY A 138 8.38 6.96 35.93
C GLY A 138 9.58 6.44 35.12
N ASP A 139 9.36 5.44 34.27
CA ASP A 139 10.30 4.89 33.30
C ASP A 139 9.54 4.51 32.02
N ALA A 140 10.25 4.17 30.93
CA ALA A 140 9.62 3.83 29.67
C ALA A 140 10.29 2.63 28.99
N PHE A 141 9.49 1.74 28.40
CA PHE A 141 10.00 0.63 27.61
C PHE A 141 9.07 0.23 26.47
N THR A 142 9.64 -0.41 25.47
CA THR A 142 8.92 -0.87 24.29
C THR A 142 8.20 -2.17 24.62
N GLN A 143 6.88 -2.11 24.68
CA GLN A 143 6.01 -3.28 24.88
C GLN A 143 5.82 -4.07 23.59
N LEU A 144 5.76 -3.39 22.45
CA LEU A 144 5.64 -3.99 21.13
C LEU A 144 6.53 -3.22 20.14
N PRO A 145 7.52 -3.86 19.52
CA PRO A 145 8.25 -3.27 18.41
C PRO A 145 7.33 -2.99 17.22
N ILE A 146 7.77 -2.13 16.30
CA ILE A 146 7.01 -1.79 15.10
C ILE A 146 6.70 -3.03 14.26
N THR A 147 5.40 -3.27 14.02
CA THR A 147 4.89 -4.43 13.31
C THR A 147 3.65 -4.09 12.47
N CYS A 148 3.37 -4.91 11.45
CA CYS A 148 2.11 -4.90 10.70
C CYS A 148 1.08 -5.88 11.30
N ASP A 149 1.42 -6.60 12.38
CA ASP A 149 0.52 -7.56 13.02
C ASP A 149 -0.42 -6.85 14.00
N TYR A 150 -1.56 -6.41 13.49
CA TYR A 150 -2.58 -5.71 14.27
C TYR A 150 -3.25 -6.59 15.31
N VAL A 151 -3.28 -7.92 15.09
CA VAL A 151 -3.86 -8.86 16.06
C VAL A 151 -2.98 -8.90 17.30
N SER A 152 -1.69 -9.08 17.14
CA SER A 152 -0.72 -9.02 18.23
C SER A 152 -0.72 -7.66 18.91
N ALA A 153 -0.80 -6.55 18.14
CA ALA A 153 -0.86 -5.19 18.71
C ALA A 153 -2.04 -5.01 19.65
N LYS A 154 -3.23 -5.47 19.29
CA LYS A 154 -4.41 -5.43 20.16
C LYS A 154 -4.27 -6.35 21.37
N MET A 155 -3.71 -7.54 21.19
CA MET A 155 -3.48 -8.46 22.29
C MET A 155 -2.56 -7.82 23.33
N PHE A 156 -1.43 -7.26 22.94
CA PHE A 156 -0.53 -6.55 23.85
C PHE A 156 -1.21 -5.35 24.50
N LEU A 157 -1.98 -4.57 23.76
CA LEU A 157 -2.74 -3.43 24.28
C LEU A 157 -3.69 -3.84 25.43
N HIS A 158 -4.35 -4.99 25.29
CA HIS A 158 -5.25 -5.50 26.34
C HIS A 158 -4.51 -5.96 27.61
N THR A 159 -3.28 -6.44 27.51
CA THR A 159 -2.48 -6.90 28.66
C THR A 159 -1.86 -5.76 29.48
N ILE A 160 -1.92 -4.53 29.00
CA ILE A 160 -1.34 -3.38 29.69
C ILE A 160 -2.08 -3.12 31.01
N THR A 161 -1.31 -2.99 32.06
CA THR A 161 -1.79 -2.60 33.41
C THR A 161 -0.77 -1.64 34.03
N PRO A 162 -1.19 -0.80 35.00
CA PRO A 162 -0.26 0.11 35.69
C PRO A 162 0.90 -0.60 36.39
N ASN A 163 0.70 -1.86 36.75
CA ASN A 163 1.72 -2.66 37.45
C ASN A 163 2.88 -3.12 36.58
N LEU A 164 2.82 -2.88 35.25
CA LEU A 164 3.93 -3.24 34.35
C LEU A 164 5.19 -2.42 34.65
N ILE A 165 5.04 -1.19 35.14
CA ILE A 165 6.17 -0.32 35.54
C ILE A 165 6.14 -0.14 37.06
N PRO A 166 7.15 -0.67 37.77
CA PRO A 166 7.23 -0.52 39.21
C PRO A 166 7.43 0.94 39.67
N THR A 167 8.18 1.71 38.88
CA THR A 167 8.50 3.10 39.14
C THR A 167 7.31 3.96 38.70
N GLN A 168 6.61 4.53 39.69
CA GLN A 168 5.51 5.44 39.39
C GLN A 168 6.06 6.86 39.17
N GLY A 169 5.37 7.63 38.36
CA GLY A 169 5.75 8.98 37.91
C GLY A 169 5.31 9.17 36.47
N THR A 170 5.76 10.26 35.82
CA THR A 170 5.42 10.53 34.41
C THR A 170 6.62 11.13 33.72
N ALA A 171 7.44 10.28 33.10
CA ALA A 171 8.65 10.61 32.38
C ALA A 171 8.39 10.70 30.86
N ILE A 172 7.78 11.81 30.40
CA ILE A 172 7.39 12.01 29.01
C ILE A 172 8.61 12.07 28.06
N GLY A 173 9.70 12.71 28.49
CA GLY A 173 10.91 12.82 27.68
C GLY A 173 11.55 11.46 27.44
N THR A 174 11.62 10.61 28.47
CA THR A 174 12.09 9.22 28.39
C THR A 174 11.20 8.41 27.47
N ALA A 175 9.87 8.58 27.55
CA ALA A 175 8.91 7.91 26.66
C ALA A 175 9.14 8.28 25.18
N LEU A 176 9.30 9.58 24.89
CA LEU A 176 9.61 10.06 23.53
C LEU A 176 10.96 9.52 23.03
N GLN A 177 11.98 9.50 23.87
CA GLN A 177 13.30 8.99 23.52
C GLN A 177 13.28 7.48 23.24
N THR A 178 12.55 6.70 24.06
CA THR A 178 12.31 5.28 23.85
C THR A 178 11.54 5.03 22.55
N ALA A 179 10.51 5.83 22.26
CA ALA A 179 9.76 5.75 21.03
C ALA A 179 10.64 6.04 19.80
N ILE A 180 11.49 7.07 19.85
CA ILE A 180 12.43 7.41 18.77
C ILE A 180 13.41 6.25 18.51
N THR A 181 13.98 5.67 19.56
CA THR A 181 14.93 4.54 19.40
C THR A 181 14.25 3.29 18.90
N SER A 182 12.97 3.10 19.20
CA SER A 182 12.18 1.94 18.79
C SER A 182 11.84 1.93 17.28
N PHE A 183 11.97 3.07 16.56
CA PHE A 183 11.88 3.07 15.10
C PHE A 183 13.06 2.35 14.42
N GLY A 184 14.17 2.11 15.15
CA GLY A 184 15.36 1.47 14.64
C GLY A 184 16.18 2.36 13.71
N ALA A 185 17.40 1.87 13.38
CA ALA A 185 18.34 2.56 12.51
C ALA A 185 18.09 2.34 11.00
N GLN A 186 17.04 1.64 10.63
CA GLN A 186 16.72 1.43 9.21
C GLN A 186 16.17 2.73 8.62
N ASP A 187 16.83 3.20 7.57
CA ASP A 187 16.28 4.25 6.70
C ASP A 187 15.00 3.72 6.05
N SER A 188 13.87 4.09 6.63
CA SER A 188 12.56 3.83 6.07
C SER A 188 12.11 5.10 5.33
N ASP A 189 11.76 4.96 4.05
CA ASP A 189 11.12 6.05 3.29
C ASP A 189 9.69 6.36 3.80
N ALA A 190 9.20 5.60 4.79
CA ALA A 190 7.89 5.81 5.40
C ALA A 190 7.90 7.00 6.36
N GLY A 191 6.82 7.76 6.37
CA GLY A 191 6.61 8.79 7.38
C GLY A 191 6.56 8.18 8.78
N ARG A 192 7.17 8.86 9.78
CA ARG A 192 7.21 8.42 11.18
C ARG A 192 6.41 9.34 12.06
N ALA A 193 5.59 8.77 12.93
CA ALA A 193 4.77 9.50 13.87
C ALA A 193 4.80 8.85 15.26
N ILE A 194 4.82 9.68 16.30
CA ILE A 194 4.64 9.27 17.69
C ILE A 194 3.29 9.81 18.15
N ILE A 195 2.45 8.95 18.72
CA ILE A 195 1.20 9.34 19.39
C ILE A 195 1.42 9.17 20.90
N LEU A 196 1.57 10.29 21.59
CA LEU A 196 1.70 10.32 23.04
C LEU A 196 0.31 10.47 23.67
N ILE A 197 -0.05 9.55 24.57
CA ILE A 197 -1.31 9.57 25.31
C ILE A 197 -1.01 9.66 26.79
N THR A 198 -1.39 10.75 27.43
CA THR A 198 -1.12 11.05 28.84
C THR A 198 -2.23 11.93 29.40
N ASP A 199 -2.31 12.06 30.72
CA ASP A 199 -3.17 13.02 31.39
C ASP A 199 -2.52 14.41 31.56
N GLY A 200 -1.27 14.57 31.11
CA GLY A 200 -0.60 15.86 30.97
C GLY A 200 0.34 16.25 32.13
N GLU A 201 0.43 15.45 33.17
CA GLU A 201 1.35 15.70 34.29
C GLU A 201 2.76 15.22 33.92
N ASN A 202 3.73 16.14 33.79
CA ASN A 202 5.15 15.79 33.59
C ASN A 202 5.94 16.25 34.79
N HIS A 203 6.54 15.33 35.50
CA HIS A 203 7.21 15.62 36.77
C HIS A 203 8.70 15.29 36.80
N GLU A 204 9.26 14.61 35.80
CA GLU A 204 10.57 13.96 35.97
C GLU A 204 11.61 14.32 34.90
N ASP A 205 11.25 14.85 33.72
CA ASP A 205 12.22 15.07 32.65
C ASP A 205 11.87 16.22 31.67
N ASP A 206 12.80 16.53 30.76
CA ASP A 206 12.63 17.58 29.74
C ASP A 206 11.95 17.01 28.48
N ALA A 207 10.63 16.94 28.51
CA ALA A 207 9.80 16.53 27.37
C ALA A 207 10.01 17.42 26.13
N VAL A 208 10.30 18.71 26.31
CA VAL A 208 10.48 19.67 25.22
C VAL A 208 11.76 19.38 24.45
N ALA A 209 12.86 19.04 25.15
CA ALA A 209 14.11 18.67 24.51
C ALA A 209 13.96 17.36 23.70
N ALA A 210 13.22 16.39 24.24
CA ALA A 210 12.94 15.12 23.53
C ALA A 210 12.07 15.36 22.29
N ALA A 211 11.07 16.24 22.36
CA ALA A 211 10.23 16.60 21.21
C ALA A 211 11.01 17.31 20.11
N LYS A 212 11.96 18.22 20.47
CA LYS A 212 12.87 18.86 19.50
C LYS A 212 13.74 17.83 18.78
N LYS A 213 14.26 16.85 19.51
CA LYS A 213 15.05 15.76 18.92
C LYS A 213 14.21 14.91 17.94
N ALA A 214 12.93 14.65 18.25
CA ALA A 214 12.02 13.99 17.34
C ALA A 214 11.84 14.81 16.05
N GLN A 215 11.67 16.12 16.17
CA GLN A 215 11.53 17.03 15.02
C GLN A 215 12.79 17.03 14.14
N GLU A 216 14.00 17.06 14.72
CA GLU A 216 15.27 17.01 14.01
C GLU A 216 15.42 15.69 13.19
N LEU A 217 14.82 14.60 13.67
CA LEU A 217 14.79 13.30 13.01
C LEU A 217 13.62 13.14 12.04
N GLY A 218 12.82 14.19 11.80
CA GLY A 218 11.66 14.15 10.91
C GLY A 218 10.47 13.35 11.46
N VAL A 219 10.43 13.08 12.77
CA VAL A 219 9.34 12.35 13.43
C VAL A 219 8.29 13.34 13.90
N GLN A 220 7.03 13.13 13.50
CA GLN A 220 5.91 13.96 13.97
C GLN A 220 5.42 13.45 15.33
N VAL A 221 5.18 14.37 16.27
CA VAL A 221 4.67 14.04 17.61
C VAL A 221 3.27 14.61 17.77
N PHE A 222 2.31 13.73 18.04
CA PHE A 222 0.92 14.06 18.34
C PHE A 222 0.64 13.74 19.79
N VAL A 223 0.05 14.69 20.53
CA VAL A 223 -0.27 14.52 21.94
C VAL A 223 -1.78 14.46 22.13
N ILE A 224 -2.25 13.44 22.82
CA ILE A 224 -3.65 13.24 23.19
C ILE A 224 -3.74 13.31 24.70
N GLY A 225 -4.32 14.39 25.23
CA GLY A 225 -4.62 14.52 26.64
C GLY A 225 -5.92 13.80 27.01
N ILE A 226 -5.91 13.02 28.09
CA ILE A 226 -7.09 12.32 28.60
C ILE A 226 -7.32 12.74 30.05
N GLY A 227 -8.48 13.30 30.34
CA GLY A 227 -8.90 13.73 31.66
C GLY A 227 -9.80 14.93 31.62
N LYS A 228 -10.40 15.27 32.77
CA LYS A 228 -11.16 16.50 32.95
C LYS A 228 -10.32 17.55 33.67
N PRO A 229 -10.48 18.85 33.34
CA PRO A 229 -9.74 19.92 34.00
C PRO A 229 -9.96 20.01 35.52
N GLU A 230 -11.11 19.52 36.01
CA GLU A 230 -11.45 19.55 37.42
C GLU A 230 -10.68 18.48 38.23
N GLY A 231 -9.98 17.55 37.56
CA GLY A 231 -9.33 16.42 38.18
C GLY A 231 -10.32 15.38 38.73
N ALA A 232 -9.80 14.26 39.22
CA ALA A 232 -10.60 13.22 39.84
C ALA A 232 -9.78 12.42 40.88
N PRO A 233 -10.43 11.89 41.92
CA PRO A 233 -9.74 11.03 42.86
C PRO A 233 -9.29 9.74 42.16
N ILE A 234 -8.07 9.30 42.49
CA ILE A 234 -7.45 8.11 41.89
C ILE A 234 -7.75 6.92 42.81
N PRO A 235 -8.53 5.90 42.34
CA PRO A 235 -8.85 4.75 43.19
C PRO A 235 -7.62 3.85 43.37
N LYS A 236 -7.47 3.27 44.55
CA LYS A 236 -6.46 2.24 44.82
C LYS A 236 -6.96 0.89 44.38
N PRO A 237 -6.23 0.16 43.50
CA PRO A 237 -6.65 -1.15 43.07
C PRO A 237 -6.90 -2.12 44.22
N GLY A 238 -8.09 -2.75 44.24
CA GLY A 238 -8.45 -3.77 45.24
C GLY A 238 -8.90 -3.24 46.60
N THR A 239 -9.07 -1.94 46.76
CA THR A 239 -9.60 -1.32 47.99
C THR A 239 -10.65 -0.26 47.65
N ASN A 240 -11.56 0.04 48.61
CA ASN A 240 -12.47 1.19 48.45
C ASN A 240 -11.83 2.53 48.88
N ASP A 241 -10.52 2.67 48.79
CA ASP A 241 -9.76 3.85 49.22
C ASP A 241 -9.14 4.57 48.00
N TYR A 242 -8.78 5.81 48.14
CA TYR A 242 -8.15 6.65 47.10
C TYR A 242 -6.69 6.96 47.44
N PHE A 243 -5.89 7.20 46.43
CA PHE A 243 -4.55 7.76 46.65
C PHE A 243 -4.71 9.16 47.27
N LYS A 244 -3.99 9.41 48.37
CA LYS A 244 -3.94 10.73 48.99
C LYS A 244 -2.76 11.49 48.43
N ASP A 245 -2.99 12.74 48.04
CA ASP A 245 -1.92 13.63 47.68
C ASP A 245 -1.00 13.83 48.91
N ARG A 246 0.31 13.80 48.68
CA ARG A 246 1.28 14.17 49.71
C ARG A 246 1.45 15.67 49.61
N ALA A 247 0.55 16.41 50.26
CA ALA A 247 0.73 17.83 50.54
C ALA A 247 1.86 18.05 51.55
#